data_2b189ca0b67c479fb6d27e2e7d7dc209
#
_entry.id   2b189ca0b67c479fb6d27e2e7d7dc209
#
_cell.length_a   1.000
_cell.length_b   1.000
_cell.length_c   1.000
_cell.angle_alpha   90.00
_cell.angle_beta   90.00
_cell.angle_gamma   90.00
#
_symmetry.space_group_name_H-M   'P 1'
#
loop_
_entity.id
_entity.type
_entity.pdbx_description
1 polymer ?
#
loop_
_entity_poly.entity_id
_entity_poly.type
_entity_poly.pdbx_seq_one_letter_code
_entity_poly.pdbx_strand_id
1 'polypeptide(L)'
;MIHLKIIQLFVLIFFLSCNRWEYDDLSDQVEPNIPQTYLSLIALDTIFSTVDSLGNIIYAINEFPDSDYVWDTLSQAFTTITSSRQELHWWGEDTDGDIIGYRYKWSSDSSWTFTDLESGVFYVPIRSDLDVFSFEVKAVDNDGNEDLTPSRLIFPIKNSSPEISFRYLSNPLIADIGSDTTFTFPTRTFIWDLYDQDGNETIVDVFYAIDDTCESCWVRLDGDETSITLTNIDPGNHTFFVKCKDIAGAESNTIKFPDSANPSNAQFWIVKPVIGDILIVDDYPLDNANNALDWYTGMMDTLAGSEGYSYWEIGDELPYSSVDVTANLNYYNTVIWYAAYNNTASANDTYNRAEASLVSFNMGGG
;
A
#
# COMPACT_ATOMS: atom_id res chain seq x y z
N MET A 1 -45.85 -59.11 -67.40
CA MET A 1 -44.57 -58.37 -67.38
C MET A 1 -44.73 -56.82 -67.25
N ILE A 2 -45.79 -56.23 -67.73
CA ILE A 2 -46.02 -54.76 -67.69
C ILE A 2 -46.33 -54.24 -66.27
N HIS A 3 -47.12 -54.98 -65.47
CA HIS A 3 -47.46 -54.58 -64.09
C HIS A 3 -46.25 -54.59 -63.13
N LEU A 4 -45.27 -55.46 -63.33
CA LEU A 4 -44.09 -55.48 -62.46
C LEU A 4 -43.14 -54.29 -62.70
N LYS A 5 -43.07 -53.79 -63.93
CA LYS A 5 -42.28 -52.65 -64.31
C LYS A 5 -42.90 -51.35 -63.79
N ILE A 6 -44.22 -51.23 -63.70
CA ILE A 6 -44.94 -50.09 -63.16
C ILE A 6 -44.75 -49.97 -61.64
N ILE A 7 -44.79 -51.12 -60.92
CA ILE A 7 -44.52 -51.19 -59.48
C ILE A 7 -43.08 -50.77 -59.15
N GLN A 8 -42.11 -51.21 -59.93
CA GLN A 8 -40.70 -50.83 -59.75
C GLN A 8 -40.48 -49.38 -60.06
N LEU A 9 -41.19 -48.78 -61.00
CA LEU A 9 -41.10 -47.34 -61.28
C LEU A 9 -41.71 -46.49 -60.16
N PHE A 10 -42.84 -46.97 -59.60
CA PHE A 10 -43.48 -46.28 -58.46
C PHE A 10 -42.67 -46.34 -57.19
N VAL A 11 -42.00 -47.46 -56.88
CA VAL A 11 -41.10 -47.59 -55.74
C VAL A 11 -39.85 -46.78 -55.94
N LEU A 12 -39.33 -46.67 -57.19
CA LEU A 12 -38.17 -45.80 -57.45
C LEU A 12 -38.48 -44.27 -57.28
N ILE A 13 -39.70 -43.87 -57.69
CA ILE A 13 -40.17 -42.53 -57.57
C ILE A 13 -40.42 -42.14 -56.05
N PHE A 14 -40.87 -43.16 -55.25
CA PHE A 14 -41.06 -42.94 -53.83
C PHE A 14 -39.73 -42.83 -53.07
N PHE A 15 -38.70 -43.56 -53.45
CA PHE A 15 -37.35 -43.45 -52.90
C PHE A 15 -36.66 -42.15 -53.37
N LEU A 16 -36.95 -41.61 -54.51
CA LEU A 16 -36.41 -40.36 -54.99
C LEU A 16 -37.11 -39.12 -54.37
N SER A 17 -38.35 -39.25 -53.86
CA SER A 17 -39.08 -38.20 -53.20
C SER A 17 -38.82 -38.07 -51.71
N CYS A 18 -38.33 -39.15 -51.09
CA CYS A 18 -37.98 -39.11 -49.64
C CYS A 18 -36.65 -38.45 -49.31
N ASN A 19 -35.80 -38.18 -50.31
CA ASN A 19 -34.53 -37.46 -50.08
C ASN A 19 -34.59 -35.94 -50.35
N ARG A 20 -35.77 -35.38 -50.41
CA ARG A 20 -35.93 -33.93 -50.73
C ARG A 20 -36.83 -33.18 -49.74
N TRP A 21 -36.99 -33.73 -48.56
CA TRP A 21 -37.58 -33.02 -47.46
C TRP A 21 -36.50 -32.92 -46.39
N GLU A 22 -35.36 -32.23 -46.71
CA GLU A 22 -34.68 -31.43 -45.75
C GLU A 22 -35.67 -30.30 -45.49
N TYR A 23 -36.32 -30.33 -44.36
CA TYR A 23 -36.97 -29.22 -43.76
C TYR A 23 -35.80 -28.26 -43.43
N ASP A 24 -35.53 -27.30 -44.29
CA ASP A 24 -34.82 -26.11 -43.92
C ASP A 24 -35.69 -25.48 -42.85
N ASP A 25 -35.41 -25.80 -41.59
CA ASP A 25 -35.98 -25.10 -40.47
C ASP A 25 -35.43 -23.68 -40.56
N LEU A 26 -36.27 -22.80 -41.04
CA LEU A 26 -35.91 -21.36 -41.14
C LEU A 26 -35.62 -20.75 -39.76
N SER A 27 -35.89 -21.50 -38.67
CA SER A 27 -35.48 -21.17 -37.31
C SER A 27 -33.98 -21.37 -37.04
N ASP A 28 -33.29 -22.25 -37.81
CA ASP A 28 -31.85 -22.47 -37.71
C ASP A 28 -30.99 -21.47 -38.49
N GLN A 29 -31.61 -20.46 -39.11
CA GLN A 29 -30.91 -19.38 -39.81
C GLN A 29 -31.08 -18.02 -39.16
N VAL A 30 -31.54 -17.98 -37.95
CA VAL A 30 -31.39 -16.74 -37.16
C VAL A 30 -29.92 -16.67 -36.78
N GLU A 31 -29.17 -15.81 -37.45
CA GLU A 31 -27.82 -15.51 -36.99
C GLU A 31 -27.96 -15.06 -35.52
N PRO A 32 -27.21 -15.72 -34.60
CA PRO A 32 -27.30 -15.35 -33.19
C PRO A 32 -27.01 -13.85 -33.03
N ASN A 33 -27.83 -13.17 -32.26
CA ASN A 33 -27.57 -11.79 -31.96
C ASN A 33 -26.29 -11.69 -31.15
N ILE A 34 -25.52 -10.67 -31.46
CA ILE A 34 -24.25 -10.40 -30.78
C ILE A 34 -24.58 -9.59 -29.53
N PRO A 35 -24.06 -9.96 -28.35
CA PRO A 35 -24.32 -9.22 -27.14
C PRO A 35 -23.80 -7.79 -27.22
N GLN A 36 -24.40 -6.89 -26.46
CA GLN A 36 -23.98 -5.48 -26.31
C GLN A 36 -23.41 -5.25 -24.92
N THR A 37 -22.39 -4.42 -24.83
CA THR A 37 -21.67 -4.14 -23.59
C THR A 37 -21.76 -2.66 -23.23
N TYR A 38 -21.95 -2.42 -21.95
CA TYR A 38 -21.99 -1.07 -21.37
C TYR A 38 -20.92 -0.97 -20.28
N LEU A 39 -20.33 0.22 -20.12
CA LEU A 39 -19.23 0.48 -19.21
C LEU A 39 -19.45 1.80 -18.50
N SER A 40 -19.25 1.83 -17.17
CA SER A 40 -19.42 3.01 -16.34
C SER A 40 -18.38 3.06 -15.20
N LEU A 41 -18.08 4.28 -14.74
CA LEU A 41 -17.33 4.53 -13.51
C LEU A 41 -18.21 4.42 -12.24
N ILE A 42 -19.54 4.33 -12.43
CA ILE A 42 -20.52 4.36 -11.34
C ILE A 42 -21.34 3.08 -11.41
N ALA A 43 -21.64 2.50 -10.24
CA ALA A 43 -22.47 1.31 -10.16
C ALA A 43 -23.83 1.52 -10.87
N LEU A 44 -24.37 0.48 -11.50
CA LEU A 44 -25.58 0.52 -12.32
C LEU A 44 -26.79 1.08 -11.56
N ASP A 45 -26.92 0.84 -10.27
CA ASP A 45 -28.00 1.33 -9.40
C ASP A 45 -27.98 2.85 -9.19
N THR A 46 -26.89 3.52 -9.55
CA THR A 46 -26.74 4.99 -9.48
C THR A 46 -26.86 5.67 -10.84
N ILE A 47 -27.01 4.90 -11.92
CA ILE A 47 -27.18 5.39 -13.28
C ILE A 47 -28.68 5.50 -13.61
N PHE A 48 -29.12 6.71 -13.96
CA PHE A 48 -30.48 6.96 -14.40
C PHE A 48 -30.53 6.96 -15.93
N SER A 49 -31.40 6.13 -16.51
CA SER A 49 -31.68 6.19 -17.93
C SER A 49 -32.86 7.12 -18.21
N THR A 50 -32.72 7.97 -19.19
CA THR A 50 -33.81 8.80 -19.75
C THR A 50 -33.86 8.62 -21.24
N VAL A 51 -35.02 8.94 -21.84
CA VAL A 51 -35.22 8.83 -23.29
C VAL A 51 -35.25 10.25 -23.87
N ASP A 52 -34.44 10.52 -24.88
CA ASP A 52 -34.46 11.81 -25.57
C ASP A 52 -35.72 12.00 -26.44
N SER A 53 -35.87 13.15 -27.00
CA SER A 53 -37.01 13.47 -27.88
C SER A 53 -37.05 12.65 -29.18
N LEU A 54 -36.00 11.91 -29.50
CA LEU A 54 -35.86 11.05 -30.66
C LEU A 54 -36.04 9.56 -30.32
N GLY A 55 -36.23 9.24 -29.03
CA GLY A 55 -36.41 7.86 -28.55
C GLY A 55 -35.10 7.12 -28.20
N ASN A 56 -33.96 7.82 -28.21
CA ASN A 56 -32.68 7.18 -27.79
C ASN A 56 -32.59 7.18 -26.26
N ILE A 57 -32.06 6.09 -25.73
CA ILE A 57 -31.78 5.99 -24.29
C ILE A 57 -30.51 6.80 -23.98
N ILE A 58 -30.67 7.78 -23.08
CA ILE A 58 -29.54 8.56 -22.53
C ILE A 58 -29.36 8.18 -21.10
N TYR A 59 -28.13 7.80 -20.74
CA TYR A 59 -27.73 7.56 -19.37
C TYR A 59 -27.26 8.88 -18.74
N ALA A 60 -27.95 9.34 -17.70
CA ALA A 60 -27.60 10.56 -16.97
C ALA A 60 -26.97 10.20 -15.62
N ILE A 61 -25.81 10.76 -15.33
CA ILE A 61 -25.12 10.72 -14.06
C ILE A 61 -25.51 11.99 -13.30
N ASN A 62 -26.00 11.85 -12.05
CA ASN A 62 -26.57 12.98 -11.32
C ASN A 62 -25.55 13.96 -10.73
N GLU A 63 -24.28 13.61 -10.60
CA GLU A 63 -23.24 14.51 -10.09
C GLU A 63 -21.89 14.21 -10.75
N PHE A 64 -21.36 15.20 -11.45
CA PHE A 64 -19.94 15.23 -11.75
C PHE A 64 -19.24 15.84 -10.54
N PRO A 65 -18.25 15.16 -9.92
CA PRO A 65 -17.42 15.82 -8.93
C PRO A 65 -16.71 17.02 -9.58
N ASP A 66 -16.48 18.07 -8.80
CA ASP A 66 -15.65 19.22 -9.17
C ASP A 66 -14.20 18.74 -9.40
N SER A 67 -13.91 18.27 -10.58
CA SER A 67 -12.61 17.75 -10.96
C SER A 67 -12.11 18.41 -12.22
N ASP A 68 -10.82 18.52 -12.36
CA ASP A 68 -10.16 19.05 -13.52
C ASP A 68 -10.52 18.21 -14.76
N TYR A 69 -11.09 18.86 -15.78
CA TYR A 69 -11.45 18.21 -17.04
C TYR A 69 -10.35 18.39 -18.07
N VAL A 70 -9.96 17.30 -18.73
CA VAL A 70 -9.08 17.33 -19.90
C VAL A 70 -9.90 17.07 -21.15
N TRP A 71 -9.70 17.90 -22.20
CA TRP A 71 -10.34 17.66 -23.49
C TRP A 71 -9.71 16.44 -24.18
N ASP A 72 -10.51 15.40 -24.36
CA ASP A 72 -10.11 14.25 -25.16
C ASP A 72 -10.33 14.52 -26.66
N THR A 73 -9.22 14.56 -27.40
CA THR A 73 -9.23 14.82 -28.85
C THR A 73 -9.77 13.64 -29.66
N LEU A 74 -9.77 12.41 -29.10
CA LEU A 74 -10.24 11.21 -29.79
C LEU A 74 -11.75 11.08 -29.72
N SER A 75 -12.33 11.28 -28.53
CA SER A 75 -13.78 11.22 -28.32
C SER A 75 -14.47 12.57 -28.52
N GLN A 76 -13.69 13.65 -28.65
CA GLN A 76 -14.19 15.04 -28.65
C GLN A 76 -15.07 15.36 -27.41
N ALA A 77 -14.69 14.80 -26.28
CA ALA A 77 -15.35 14.95 -25.00
C ALA A 77 -14.37 15.37 -23.91
N PHE A 78 -14.88 16.04 -22.87
CA PHE A 78 -14.07 16.28 -21.67
C PHE A 78 -14.01 15.02 -20.84
N THR A 79 -12.81 14.61 -20.45
CA THR A 79 -12.56 13.48 -19.58
C THR A 79 -12.01 14.00 -18.26
N THR A 80 -12.51 13.48 -17.17
CA THR A 80 -12.02 13.83 -15.83
C THR A 80 -10.64 13.27 -15.59
N ILE A 81 -9.70 14.10 -15.12
CA ILE A 81 -8.42 13.61 -14.60
C ILE A 81 -8.69 12.84 -13.32
N THR A 82 -8.09 11.67 -13.20
CA THR A 82 -8.34 10.77 -12.08
C THR A 82 -7.01 10.17 -11.55
N SER A 83 -7.09 9.47 -10.43
CA SER A 83 -5.98 8.73 -9.83
C SER A 83 -5.79 7.36 -10.50
N SER A 84 -4.72 6.66 -10.17
CA SER A 84 -4.42 5.34 -10.72
C SER A 84 -5.39 4.26 -10.24
N ARG A 85 -5.98 4.40 -9.07
CA ARG A 85 -7.02 3.50 -8.59
C ARG A 85 -8.33 3.76 -9.30
N GLN A 86 -8.76 2.81 -10.14
CA GLN A 86 -10.01 2.86 -10.90
C GLN A 86 -10.97 1.78 -10.43
N GLU A 87 -12.20 2.16 -10.13
CA GLU A 87 -13.30 1.23 -9.89
C GLU A 87 -14.28 1.34 -11.05
N LEU A 88 -14.41 0.23 -11.80
CA LEU A 88 -15.15 0.17 -13.04
C LEU A 88 -16.30 -0.81 -12.90
N HIS A 89 -17.44 -0.47 -13.50
CA HIS A 89 -18.64 -1.28 -13.57
C HIS A 89 -19.03 -1.47 -15.03
N TRP A 90 -19.46 -2.69 -15.38
CA TRP A 90 -19.93 -3.01 -16.72
C TRP A 90 -21.08 -4.01 -16.65
N TRP A 91 -21.86 -4.04 -17.67
CA TRP A 91 -22.94 -5.01 -17.85
C TRP A 91 -23.14 -5.28 -19.34
N GLY A 92 -23.78 -6.39 -19.63
CA GLY A 92 -24.11 -6.79 -20.99
C GLY A 92 -25.59 -7.07 -21.17
N GLU A 93 -26.09 -6.86 -22.37
CA GLU A 93 -27.45 -7.24 -22.78
C GLU A 93 -27.36 -8.13 -24.02
N ASP A 94 -28.12 -9.22 -24.01
CA ASP A 94 -28.32 -10.10 -25.15
C ASP A 94 -29.81 -10.30 -25.37
N THR A 95 -30.25 -10.30 -26.63
CA THR A 95 -31.68 -10.39 -26.99
C THR A 95 -32.17 -11.81 -27.15
N ASP A 96 -31.32 -12.78 -27.36
CA ASP A 96 -31.63 -14.19 -27.61
C ASP A 96 -30.87 -15.19 -26.73
N GLY A 97 -30.01 -14.70 -25.81
CA GLY A 97 -29.20 -15.50 -24.91
C GLY A 97 -28.97 -14.86 -23.53
N ASP A 98 -28.10 -15.46 -22.80
CA ASP A 98 -27.65 -15.02 -21.47
C ASP A 98 -26.16 -14.61 -21.53
N ILE A 99 -25.78 -13.55 -20.84
CA ILE A 99 -24.39 -13.16 -20.68
C ILE A 99 -23.72 -14.10 -19.66
N ILE A 100 -22.65 -14.77 -20.07
CA ILE A 100 -21.89 -15.69 -19.19
C ILE A 100 -20.62 -15.05 -18.61
N GLY A 101 -20.24 -13.88 -19.09
CA GLY A 101 -19.08 -13.16 -18.60
C GLY A 101 -18.60 -12.08 -19.55
N TYR A 102 -17.42 -11.59 -19.28
CA TYR A 102 -16.83 -10.43 -19.99
C TYR A 102 -15.37 -10.67 -20.27
N ARG A 103 -14.86 -10.03 -21.31
CA ARG A 103 -13.42 -9.91 -21.55
C ARG A 103 -13.03 -8.46 -21.48
N TYR A 104 -12.01 -8.16 -20.70
CA TYR A 104 -11.49 -6.79 -20.57
C TYR A 104 -9.99 -6.73 -20.84
N LYS A 105 -9.51 -5.54 -21.15
CA LYS A 105 -8.09 -5.23 -21.24
C LYS A 105 -7.84 -3.73 -21.03
N TRP A 106 -6.67 -3.41 -20.54
CA TRP A 106 -6.10 -2.07 -20.57
C TRP A 106 -5.28 -1.85 -21.85
N SER A 107 -5.05 -0.57 -22.20
CA SER A 107 -4.19 -0.22 -23.35
C SER A 107 -2.77 -0.75 -23.24
N SER A 108 -2.29 -1.05 -22.03
CA SER A 108 -0.99 -1.67 -21.75
C SER A 108 -0.98 -3.19 -21.96
N ASP A 109 -2.14 -3.83 -22.03
CA ASP A 109 -2.26 -5.29 -22.07
C ASP A 109 -2.13 -5.83 -23.49
N SER A 110 -1.44 -6.94 -23.63
CA SER A 110 -1.27 -7.63 -24.92
C SER A 110 -2.44 -8.59 -25.23
N SER A 111 -3.25 -8.95 -24.23
CA SER A 111 -4.32 -9.95 -24.34
C SER A 111 -5.55 -9.58 -23.52
N TRP A 112 -6.70 -10.14 -23.90
CA TRP A 112 -7.94 -10.00 -23.16
C TRP A 112 -7.97 -10.94 -21.96
N THR A 113 -8.44 -10.44 -20.81
CA THR A 113 -8.68 -11.23 -19.59
C THR A 113 -10.17 -11.51 -19.46
N PHE A 114 -10.53 -12.77 -19.16
CA PHE A 114 -11.93 -13.17 -18.92
C PHE A 114 -12.29 -13.00 -17.45
N THR A 115 -13.53 -12.56 -17.18
CA THR A 115 -14.15 -12.47 -15.86
C THR A 115 -15.64 -12.73 -15.96
N ASP A 116 -16.23 -13.28 -14.89
CA ASP A 116 -17.69 -13.43 -14.70
C ASP A 116 -18.26 -12.31 -13.82
N LEU A 117 -17.40 -11.37 -13.36
CA LEU A 117 -17.79 -10.23 -12.53
C LEU A 117 -18.23 -9.06 -13.41
N GLU A 118 -19.13 -8.24 -12.88
CA GLU A 118 -19.63 -7.01 -13.50
C GLU A 118 -18.94 -5.73 -12.99
N SER A 119 -17.85 -5.90 -12.24
CA SER A 119 -17.04 -4.80 -11.74
C SER A 119 -15.61 -5.24 -11.44
N GLY A 120 -14.72 -4.26 -11.32
CA GLY A 120 -13.34 -4.48 -10.91
C GLY A 120 -12.69 -3.23 -10.37
N VAL A 121 -11.75 -3.43 -9.44
CA VAL A 121 -10.86 -2.39 -8.95
C VAL A 121 -9.47 -2.64 -9.51
N PHE A 122 -8.92 -1.63 -10.17
CA PHE A 122 -7.64 -1.71 -10.86
C PHE A 122 -6.71 -0.62 -10.35
N TYR A 123 -5.42 -0.93 -10.32
CA TYR A 123 -4.36 0.05 -10.14
C TYR A 123 -3.58 0.13 -11.45
N VAL A 124 -3.69 1.28 -12.12
CA VAL A 124 -3.05 1.48 -13.42
C VAL A 124 -1.61 1.91 -13.20
N PRO A 125 -0.61 1.24 -13.80
CA PRO A 125 0.80 1.52 -13.55
C PRO A 125 1.23 2.85 -14.21
N ILE A 126 1.12 3.95 -13.47
CA ILE A 126 1.58 5.28 -13.89
C ILE A 126 3.11 5.28 -13.93
N ARG A 127 3.68 5.94 -14.95
CA ARG A 127 5.12 6.09 -15.13
C ARG A 127 5.57 7.54 -15.38
N SER A 128 4.63 8.46 -15.41
CA SER A 128 4.87 9.89 -15.61
C SER A 128 3.83 10.72 -14.86
N ASP A 129 4.06 12.02 -14.72
CA ASP A 129 3.14 12.94 -14.01
C ASP A 129 1.70 12.92 -14.56
N LEU A 130 1.55 12.69 -15.88
CA LEU A 130 0.26 12.52 -16.54
C LEU A 130 0.39 11.45 -17.62
N ASP A 131 -0.34 10.36 -17.46
CA ASP A 131 -0.45 9.29 -18.45
C ASP A 131 -1.91 9.13 -18.92
N VAL A 132 -2.10 8.60 -20.13
CA VAL A 132 -3.42 8.33 -20.68
C VAL A 132 -3.57 6.83 -20.94
N PHE A 133 -4.50 6.21 -20.24
CA PHE A 133 -4.84 4.81 -20.41
C PHE A 133 -6.24 4.67 -20.99
N SER A 134 -6.52 3.54 -21.64
CA SER A 134 -7.88 3.16 -22.00
C SER A 134 -8.20 1.77 -21.49
N PHE A 135 -9.40 1.62 -20.99
CA PHE A 135 -10.00 0.34 -20.61
C PHE A 135 -11.04 -0.04 -21.64
N GLU A 136 -11.02 -1.30 -22.09
CA GLU A 136 -11.98 -1.86 -23.02
C GLU A 136 -12.59 -3.11 -22.40
N VAL A 137 -13.90 -3.29 -22.54
CA VAL A 137 -14.63 -4.46 -22.08
C VAL A 137 -15.67 -4.89 -23.10
N LYS A 138 -15.88 -6.19 -23.24
CA LYS A 138 -16.88 -6.77 -24.13
C LYS A 138 -17.54 -8.00 -23.46
N ALA A 139 -18.86 -8.13 -23.65
CA ALA A 139 -19.65 -9.23 -23.15
C ALA A 139 -19.42 -10.50 -23.98
N VAL A 140 -19.63 -11.63 -23.33
CA VAL A 140 -19.62 -12.98 -23.93
C VAL A 140 -20.93 -13.66 -23.56
N ASP A 141 -21.67 -14.16 -24.54
CA ASP A 141 -22.93 -14.89 -24.35
C ASP A 141 -22.73 -16.39 -24.11
N ASN A 142 -23.84 -17.11 -23.87
CA ASN A 142 -23.86 -18.54 -23.65
C ASN A 142 -23.58 -19.38 -24.93
N ASP A 143 -23.65 -18.78 -26.10
CA ASP A 143 -23.31 -19.41 -27.40
C ASP A 143 -21.84 -19.19 -27.79
N GLY A 144 -21.12 -18.38 -27.00
CA GLY A 144 -19.72 -18.04 -27.19
C GLY A 144 -19.47 -16.86 -28.13
N ASN A 145 -20.53 -16.12 -28.49
CA ASN A 145 -20.35 -14.88 -29.24
C ASN A 145 -19.83 -13.78 -28.33
N GLU A 146 -19.06 -12.88 -28.89
CA GLU A 146 -18.48 -11.74 -28.21
C GLU A 146 -18.96 -10.43 -28.85
N ASP A 147 -19.19 -9.40 -28.05
CA ASP A 147 -19.47 -8.06 -28.58
C ASP A 147 -18.34 -7.61 -29.52
N LEU A 148 -18.71 -7.26 -30.75
CA LEU A 148 -17.76 -6.81 -31.76
C LEU A 148 -17.38 -5.34 -31.61
N THR A 149 -18.11 -4.62 -30.74
CA THR A 149 -17.91 -3.19 -30.46
C THR A 149 -17.65 -2.95 -28.98
N PRO A 150 -16.47 -3.35 -28.45
CA PRO A 150 -16.15 -3.23 -27.04
C PRO A 150 -16.44 -1.83 -26.52
N SER A 151 -17.06 -1.74 -25.36
CA SER A 151 -17.21 -0.47 -24.64
C SER A 151 -15.84 -0.01 -24.15
N ARG A 152 -15.58 1.31 -24.27
CA ARG A 152 -14.28 1.91 -23.98
C ARG A 152 -14.39 3.16 -23.14
N LEU A 153 -13.52 3.29 -22.13
CA LEU A 153 -13.27 4.52 -21.40
C LEU A 153 -11.81 4.93 -21.54
N ILE A 154 -11.57 6.24 -21.53
CA ILE A 154 -10.23 6.83 -21.58
C ILE A 154 -10.01 7.57 -20.28
N PHE A 155 -8.88 7.29 -19.64
CA PHE A 155 -8.49 7.84 -18.35
C PHE A 155 -7.19 8.62 -18.49
N PRO A 156 -7.22 9.96 -18.48
CA PRO A 156 -6.06 10.76 -18.16
C PRO A 156 -5.83 10.65 -16.64
N ILE A 157 -4.74 9.99 -16.26
CA ILE A 157 -4.40 9.71 -14.88
C ILE A 157 -3.22 10.60 -14.50
N LYS A 158 -3.42 11.43 -13.45
CA LYS A 158 -2.38 12.25 -12.88
C LYS A 158 -1.77 11.55 -11.69
N ASN A 159 -0.45 11.55 -11.64
CA ASN A 159 0.31 11.00 -10.52
C ASN A 159 0.06 11.80 -9.24
N SER A 160 -0.13 11.10 -8.14
CA SER A 160 -0.12 11.67 -6.78
C SER A 160 1.26 11.51 -6.18
N SER A 161 1.71 12.48 -5.41
CA SER A 161 2.98 12.31 -4.69
C SER A 161 2.80 11.38 -3.50
N PRO A 162 3.77 10.49 -3.24
CA PRO A 162 3.72 9.62 -2.07
C PRO A 162 3.83 10.40 -0.76
N GLU A 163 3.37 9.80 0.31
CA GLU A 163 3.43 10.33 1.67
C GLU A 163 4.23 9.38 2.57
N ILE A 164 4.96 9.97 3.50
CA ILE A 164 5.71 9.24 4.52
C ILE A 164 5.47 9.86 5.89
N SER A 165 5.33 9.03 6.92
CA SER A 165 5.13 9.48 8.29
C SER A 165 5.79 8.56 9.30
N PHE A 166 6.34 9.10 10.40
CA PHE A 166 6.86 8.27 11.48
C PHE A 166 5.74 7.55 12.22
N ARG A 167 5.99 6.29 12.58
CA ARG A 167 5.03 5.48 13.35
C ARG A 167 5.16 5.78 14.84
N TYR A 168 4.55 6.86 15.30
CA TYR A 168 4.65 7.33 16.68
C TYR A 168 4.18 6.34 17.74
N LEU A 169 3.06 5.65 17.52
CA LEU A 169 2.46 4.74 18.51
C LEU A 169 3.33 3.51 18.81
N SER A 170 4.23 3.16 17.92
CA SER A 170 5.11 2.00 18.07
C SER A 170 6.55 2.37 18.39
N ASN A 171 6.85 3.67 18.53
CA ASN A 171 8.18 4.16 18.89
C ASN A 171 8.08 5.26 19.94
N PRO A 172 7.97 4.91 21.24
CA PRO A 172 7.78 5.86 22.32
C PRO A 172 8.87 6.93 22.39
N LEU A 173 10.10 6.62 21.97
CA LEU A 173 11.18 7.62 21.93
C LEU A 173 10.99 8.72 20.88
N ILE A 174 10.09 8.51 19.92
CA ILE A 174 9.67 9.55 18.96
C ILE A 174 8.50 10.37 19.54
N ALA A 175 7.66 9.72 20.35
CA ALA A 175 6.39 10.25 20.84
C ALA A 175 6.51 11.04 22.15
N ASP A 176 7.70 11.25 22.68
CA ASP A 176 7.84 11.97 23.94
C ASP A 176 7.45 13.44 23.78
N ILE A 177 6.17 13.68 24.00
CA ILE A 177 5.49 14.99 23.85
C ILE A 177 5.94 15.99 24.93
N GLY A 178 6.70 15.55 25.93
CA GLY A 178 7.09 16.35 27.08
C GLY A 178 8.59 16.59 27.26
N SER A 179 9.43 15.85 26.53
CA SER A 179 10.89 15.96 26.65
C SER A 179 11.48 16.74 25.47
N ASP A 180 12.32 17.73 25.78
CA ASP A 180 13.06 18.47 24.77
C ASP A 180 14.22 17.65 24.18
N THR A 181 14.58 16.52 24.79
CA THR A 181 15.76 15.73 24.43
C THR A 181 15.51 14.25 24.53
N THR A 182 15.78 13.52 23.43
CA THR A 182 15.78 12.06 23.36
C THR A 182 17.25 11.57 23.44
N PHE A 183 17.55 10.70 24.36
CA PHE A 183 18.87 10.09 24.50
C PHE A 183 18.84 8.66 23.96
N THR A 184 19.84 8.31 23.14
CA THR A 184 20.06 6.94 22.68
C THR A 184 21.54 6.57 22.81
N PHE A 185 21.84 5.30 22.75
CA PHE A 185 23.21 4.81 22.48
C PHE A 185 23.45 4.74 20.96
N PRO A 186 24.65 4.32 20.50
CA PRO A 186 25.01 4.35 19.07
C PRO A 186 24.17 3.47 18.13
N THR A 187 23.12 2.82 18.63
CA THR A 187 22.17 2.07 17.81
C THR A 187 20.76 2.63 17.97
N ARG A 188 20.10 2.86 16.84
CA ARG A 188 18.72 3.38 16.80
C ARG A 188 17.96 2.84 15.62
N THR A 189 16.75 2.34 15.86
CA THR A 189 15.79 1.95 14.82
C THR A 189 14.78 3.08 14.59
N PHE A 190 14.55 3.42 13.33
CA PHE A 190 13.47 4.29 12.87
C PHE A 190 12.46 3.48 12.10
N ILE A 191 11.17 3.78 12.31
CA ILE A 191 10.04 3.09 11.69
C ILE A 191 9.08 4.13 11.13
N TRP A 192 8.62 3.91 9.91
CA TRP A 192 7.69 4.80 9.21
C TRP A 192 6.61 4.02 8.49
N ASP A 193 5.54 4.72 8.15
CA ASP A 193 4.48 4.27 7.28
C ASP A 193 4.59 4.98 5.94
N LEU A 194 4.32 4.24 4.87
CA LEU A 194 4.32 4.71 3.50
C LEU A 194 2.90 4.67 2.97
N TYR A 195 2.52 5.68 2.23
CA TYR A 195 1.22 5.74 1.59
C TYR A 195 1.34 6.43 0.22
N ASP A 196 0.68 5.87 -0.78
CA ASP A 196 0.48 6.50 -2.07
C ASP A 196 -0.97 6.27 -2.51
N GLN A 197 -1.64 7.33 -2.94
CA GLN A 197 -3.02 7.26 -3.43
C GLN A 197 -3.12 6.39 -4.69
N ASP A 198 -2.03 6.32 -5.48
CA ASP A 198 -1.92 5.53 -6.69
C ASP A 198 -1.56 4.06 -6.42
N GLY A 199 -1.38 3.70 -5.15
CA GLY A 199 -1.01 2.38 -4.66
C GLY A 199 0.40 2.37 -4.08
N ASN A 200 0.58 1.75 -2.91
CA ASN A 200 1.90 1.71 -2.25
C ASN A 200 2.97 0.98 -3.07
N GLU A 201 2.58 0.12 -4.01
CA GLU A 201 3.49 -0.55 -4.95
C GLU A 201 4.12 0.40 -5.98
N THR A 202 3.60 1.64 -6.12
CA THR A 202 4.22 2.66 -6.96
C THR A 202 5.44 3.31 -6.30
N ILE A 203 5.59 3.20 -4.98
CA ILE A 203 6.75 3.70 -4.25
C ILE A 203 7.93 2.77 -4.55
N VAL A 204 8.95 3.30 -5.22
CA VAL A 204 10.10 2.51 -5.67
C VAL A 204 11.36 2.75 -4.86
N ASP A 205 11.45 3.89 -4.18
CA ASP A 205 12.62 4.27 -3.41
C ASP A 205 12.22 4.92 -2.09
N VAL A 206 12.95 4.59 -1.03
CA VAL A 206 13.00 5.35 0.22
C VAL A 206 14.42 5.88 0.39
N PHE A 207 14.55 7.11 0.85
CA PHE A 207 15.85 7.74 1.09
C PHE A 207 15.93 8.24 2.53
N TYR A 208 17.04 7.96 3.20
CA TYR A 208 17.32 8.56 4.50
C TYR A 208 18.65 9.29 4.49
N ALA A 209 18.79 10.24 5.41
CA ALA A 209 20.02 10.97 5.64
C ALA A 209 20.18 11.27 7.14
N ILE A 210 21.42 11.51 7.59
CA ILE A 210 21.72 11.90 8.95
C ILE A 210 22.43 13.26 8.90
N ASP A 211 21.95 14.19 9.72
CA ASP A 211 22.50 15.54 9.98
C ASP A 211 22.48 16.49 8.78
N ASP A 212 22.65 16.00 7.55
CA ASP A 212 22.69 16.82 6.34
C ASP A 212 21.86 16.19 5.22
N THR A 213 21.18 17.02 4.46
CA THR A 213 20.35 16.66 3.31
C THR A 213 20.97 17.02 1.96
N CYS A 214 22.30 17.15 1.92
CA CYS A 214 23.00 17.37 0.66
C CYS A 214 22.73 16.24 -0.35
N GLU A 215 22.86 16.49 -1.65
CA GLU A 215 22.53 15.51 -2.70
C GLU A 215 23.22 14.15 -2.50
N SER A 216 24.47 14.15 -2.05
CA SER A 216 25.25 12.93 -1.79
C SER A 216 25.09 12.35 -0.38
N CYS A 217 24.30 13.02 0.49
CA CYS A 217 24.08 12.58 1.87
C CYS A 217 22.96 11.54 1.99
N TRP A 218 22.15 11.39 0.94
CA TRP A 218 21.03 10.47 0.94
C TRP A 218 21.46 9.03 0.66
N VAL A 219 21.04 8.13 1.53
CA VAL A 219 21.18 6.67 1.35
C VAL A 219 19.86 6.12 0.85
N ARG A 220 19.91 5.37 -0.24
CA ARG A 220 18.74 4.75 -0.87
C ARG A 220 18.43 3.41 -0.23
N LEU A 221 17.14 3.17 0.01
CA LEU A 221 16.54 1.89 0.38
C LEU A 221 15.52 1.47 -0.69
N ASP A 222 15.09 0.21 -0.65
CA ASP A 222 13.99 -0.26 -1.51
C ASP A 222 12.66 0.38 -1.08
N GLY A 223 11.72 0.53 -2.03
CA GLY A 223 10.48 1.27 -1.82
C GLY A 223 9.50 0.65 -0.83
N ASP A 224 9.67 -0.63 -0.48
CA ASP A 224 8.85 -1.34 0.50
C ASP A 224 9.46 -1.35 1.92
N GLU A 225 10.65 -0.76 2.09
CA GLU A 225 11.29 -0.68 3.40
C GLU A 225 10.57 0.33 4.30
N THR A 226 10.11 -0.15 5.45
CA THR A 226 9.38 0.66 6.45
C THR A 226 10.15 0.89 7.74
N SER A 227 11.41 0.46 7.79
CA SER A 227 12.27 0.66 8.96
C SER A 227 13.75 0.58 8.60
N ILE A 228 14.58 1.18 9.46
CA ILE A 228 16.02 1.02 9.40
C ILE A 228 16.60 1.01 10.81
N THR A 229 17.56 0.11 11.06
CA THR A 229 18.39 0.15 12.27
C THR A 229 19.76 0.74 11.92
N LEU A 230 20.03 1.91 12.45
CA LEU A 230 21.34 2.55 12.34
C LEU A 230 22.24 2.08 13.49
N THR A 231 23.49 1.79 13.19
CA THR A 231 24.49 1.34 14.16
C THR A 231 25.75 2.19 14.05
N ASN A 232 26.55 2.22 15.12
CA ASN A 232 27.79 2.99 15.18
C ASN A 232 27.60 4.50 14.89
N ILE A 233 26.50 5.04 15.38
CA ILE A 233 26.25 6.47 15.29
C ILE A 233 27.22 7.17 16.26
N ASP A 234 27.91 8.21 15.78
CA ASP A 234 28.85 8.96 16.60
C ASP A 234 28.13 9.65 17.79
N PRO A 235 28.79 9.79 18.96
CA PRO A 235 28.21 10.55 20.06
C PRO A 235 28.00 12.02 19.71
N GLY A 236 26.82 12.56 20.04
CA GLY A 236 26.49 13.96 19.78
C GLY A 236 25.05 14.19 19.41
N ASN A 237 24.74 15.41 18.96
CA ASN A 237 23.43 15.76 18.44
C ASN A 237 23.28 15.29 17.02
N HIS A 238 22.16 14.66 16.72
CA HIS A 238 21.84 14.16 15.38
C HIS A 238 20.43 14.55 14.96
N THR A 239 20.22 14.52 13.64
CA THR A 239 18.92 14.64 13.00
C THR A 239 18.80 13.57 11.93
N PHE A 240 17.76 12.76 12.01
CA PHE A 240 17.43 11.76 11.00
C PHE A 240 16.40 12.35 10.03
N PHE A 241 16.61 12.17 8.75
CA PHE A 241 15.70 12.61 7.68
C PHE A 241 15.30 11.38 6.86
N VAL A 242 14.03 11.36 6.40
CA VAL A 242 13.55 10.33 5.50
C VAL A 242 12.51 10.89 4.53
N LYS A 243 12.53 10.41 3.30
CA LYS A 243 11.57 10.70 2.24
C LYS A 243 11.42 9.48 1.34
N CYS A 244 10.35 9.42 0.55
CA CYS A 244 10.15 8.38 -0.45
C CYS A 244 9.91 8.98 -1.84
N LYS A 245 10.00 8.13 -2.86
CA LYS A 245 9.84 8.49 -4.26
C LYS A 245 9.08 7.40 -4.98
N ASP A 246 8.15 7.79 -5.84
CA ASP A 246 7.37 6.89 -6.68
C ASP A 246 8.04 6.60 -8.04
N ILE A 247 7.42 5.70 -8.79
CA ILE A 247 7.88 5.29 -10.12
C ILE A 247 7.74 6.41 -11.17
N ALA A 248 6.85 7.38 -10.96
CA ALA A 248 6.68 8.54 -11.83
C ALA A 248 7.72 9.63 -11.57
N GLY A 249 8.44 9.53 -10.45
CA GLY A 249 9.50 10.43 -10.05
C GLY A 249 9.08 11.50 -9.06
N ALA A 250 7.83 11.51 -8.57
CA ALA A 250 7.42 12.42 -7.53
C ALA A 250 7.98 11.99 -6.17
N GLU A 251 8.33 12.97 -5.35
CA GLU A 251 8.90 12.76 -4.02
C GLU A 251 7.92 13.23 -2.95
N SER A 252 7.91 12.52 -1.81
CA SER A 252 7.20 12.96 -0.62
C SER A 252 7.83 14.21 -0.02
N ASN A 253 7.12 14.85 0.91
CA ASN A 253 7.76 15.76 1.83
C ASN A 253 8.83 15.02 2.63
N THR A 254 9.97 15.70 2.89
CA THR A 254 10.98 15.17 3.80
C THR A 254 10.51 15.36 5.23
N ILE A 255 10.40 14.25 5.96
CA ILE A 255 10.16 14.27 7.41
C ILE A 255 11.48 14.10 8.16
N LYS A 256 11.54 14.59 9.41
CA LYS A 256 12.75 14.54 10.22
C LYS A 256 12.46 14.19 11.68
N PHE A 257 13.42 13.56 12.31
CA PHE A 257 13.45 13.33 13.76
C PHE A 257 14.74 13.94 14.35
N PRO A 258 14.64 14.76 15.42
CA PRO A 258 13.41 15.24 16.05
C PRO A 258 12.62 16.18 15.14
N ASP A 259 11.31 16.14 15.24
CA ASP A 259 10.44 17.08 14.54
C ASP A 259 10.21 18.31 15.41
N SER A 260 10.92 19.36 15.13
CA SER A 260 10.70 20.66 15.77
C SER A 260 9.62 21.48 15.04
N ALA A 261 8.43 20.93 14.90
CA ALA A 261 7.29 21.66 14.31
C ALA A 261 6.96 22.96 15.10
N ASN A 262 7.42 23.07 16.36
CA ASN A 262 7.31 24.27 17.17
C ASN A 262 8.70 24.86 17.42
N PRO A 263 9.06 26.00 16.80
CA PRO A 263 10.36 26.66 17.04
C PRO A 263 10.58 27.13 18.48
N SER A 264 9.54 27.13 19.32
CA SER A 264 9.66 27.49 20.74
C SER A 264 10.16 26.33 21.62
N ASN A 265 10.09 25.08 21.12
CA ASN A 265 10.52 23.87 21.82
C ASN A 265 11.52 23.15 20.91
N ALA A 266 12.79 23.58 20.98
CA ALA A 266 13.84 22.86 20.26
C ALA A 266 13.94 21.44 20.83
N GLN A 267 13.69 20.45 19.99
CA GLN A 267 13.86 19.04 20.33
C GLN A 267 15.25 18.57 19.87
N PHE A 268 15.88 17.72 20.66
CA PHE A 268 17.21 17.19 20.40
C PHE A 268 17.21 15.68 20.43
N TRP A 269 17.95 15.08 19.53
CA TRP A 269 18.33 13.67 19.61
C TRP A 269 19.83 13.58 19.90
N ILE A 270 20.17 13.11 21.09
CA ILE A 270 21.54 13.00 21.56
C ILE A 270 21.94 11.53 21.65
N VAL A 271 22.97 11.17 20.90
CA VAL A 271 23.62 9.86 21.02
C VAL A 271 24.67 9.93 22.13
N LYS A 272 24.52 9.11 23.15
CA LYS A 272 25.44 9.01 24.28
C LYS A 272 26.68 8.17 23.90
N PRO A 273 27.87 8.53 24.36
CA PRO A 273 29.01 7.66 24.23
C PRO A 273 28.84 6.38 25.07
N VAL A 274 29.40 5.28 24.60
CA VAL A 274 29.58 4.07 25.41
C VAL A 274 30.84 4.27 26.27
N ILE A 275 30.66 4.30 27.58
CA ILE A 275 31.74 4.53 28.56
C ILE A 275 31.87 3.29 29.44
N GLY A 276 33.06 2.72 29.53
CA GLY A 276 33.36 1.55 30.35
C GLY A 276 32.64 0.28 29.93
N ASP A 277 32.69 -0.73 30.76
CA ASP A 277 32.17 -2.07 30.48
C ASP A 277 30.87 -2.38 31.26
N ILE A 278 30.39 -1.44 32.04
CA ILE A 278 29.21 -1.60 32.91
C ILE A 278 28.11 -0.64 32.51
N LEU A 279 26.90 -1.17 32.33
CA LEU A 279 25.69 -0.38 32.10
C LEU A 279 24.82 -0.40 33.38
N ILE A 280 24.47 0.78 33.88
CA ILE A 280 23.42 0.94 34.86
C ILE A 280 22.13 1.31 34.12
N VAL A 281 21.09 0.50 34.24
CA VAL A 281 19.77 0.78 33.69
C VAL A 281 18.87 1.25 34.82
N ASP A 282 18.44 2.51 34.70
CA ASP A 282 17.50 3.16 35.62
C ASP A 282 16.08 2.99 35.09
N ASP A 283 15.37 1.98 35.62
CA ASP A 283 13.97 1.68 35.37
C ASP A 283 13.08 2.26 36.50
N TYR A 284 13.47 3.38 37.05
CA TYR A 284 12.72 4.08 38.07
C TYR A 284 11.90 5.20 37.47
N PRO A 285 10.68 5.50 37.95
CA PRO A 285 9.89 6.61 37.45
C PRO A 285 10.67 7.94 37.47
N LEU A 286 10.44 8.78 36.46
CA LEU A 286 11.18 10.03 36.21
C LEU A 286 11.15 11.05 37.36
N ASP A 287 10.23 10.92 38.32
CA ASP A 287 10.18 11.78 39.48
C ASP A 287 11.33 11.53 40.48
N ASN A 288 12.12 10.50 40.29
CA ASN A 288 13.32 10.07 41.02
C ASN A 288 13.39 10.58 42.48
N ALA A 289 12.25 10.56 43.15
CA ALA A 289 12.11 11.06 44.50
C ALA A 289 13.02 10.29 45.51
N ASN A 290 13.59 9.19 45.09
CA ASN A 290 14.39 8.30 45.92
C ASN A 290 15.90 8.41 45.66
N ASN A 291 16.37 9.26 44.75
CA ASN A 291 17.78 9.41 44.39
C ASN A 291 18.52 8.10 44.11
N ALA A 292 17.81 7.15 43.45
CA ALA A 292 18.36 5.83 43.19
C ALA A 292 19.52 5.95 42.22
N LEU A 293 19.38 6.70 41.15
CA LEU A 293 20.44 6.93 40.17
C LEU A 293 21.69 7.52 40.84
N ASP A 294 21.54 8.55 41.69
CA ASP A 294 22.64 9.21 42.37
C ASP A 294 23.38 8.22 43.33
N TRP A 295 22.63 7.29 43.93
CA TRP A 295 23.22 6.27 44.78
C TRP A 295 24.03 5.25 43.97
N TYR A 296 23.48 4.73 42.88
CA TYR A 296 24.16 3.75 42.03
C TYR A 296 25.39 4.36 41.35
N THR A 297 25.26 5.56 40.79
CA THR A 297 26.37 6.26 40.14
C THR A 297 27.46 6.62 41.14
N GLY A 298 27.11 7.16 42.32
CA GLY A 298 28.09 7.45 43.39
C GLY A 298 28.81 6.21 43.91
N MET A 299 28.15 5.04 43.98
CA MET A 299 28.78 3.75 44.30
C MET A 299 29.74 3.37 43.17
N MET A 300 29.36 3.46 41.93
CA MET A 300 30.18 3.07 40.79
C MET A 300 31.37 4.03 40.58
N ASP A 301 31.22 5.31 40.83
CA ASP A 301 32.37 6.26 40.87
C ASP A 301 33.48 5.81 41.84
N THR A 302 33.05 5.22 42.94
CA THR A 302 34.02 4.69 43.94
C THR A 302 34.65 3.36 43.50
N LEU A 303 33.88 2.49 42.82
CA LEU A 303 34.31 1.13 42.46
C LEU A 303 35.06 1.06 41.14
N ALA A 304 34.58 1.75 40.12
CA ALA A 304 35.07 1.69 38.76
C ALA A 304 35.62 3.02 38.23
N GLY A 305 35.34 4.13 38.92
CA GLY A 305 35.58 5.50 38.41
C GLY A 305 34.55 5.91 37.40
N SER A 306 34.48 7.23 37.12
CA SER A 306 33.50 7.82 36.19
C SER A 306 33.65 7.37 34.73
N GLU A 307 34.80 6.81 34.36
CA GLU A 307 35.10 6.25 33.03
C GLU A 307 34.84 4.74 32.95
N GLY A 308 34.36 4.12 34.03
CA GLY A 308 34.17 2.66 34.11
C GLY A 308 32.77 2.18 33.79
N TYR A 309 31.80 3.10 33.63
CA TYR A 309 30.40 2.74 33.42
C TYR A 309 29.63 3.78 32.63
N SER A 310 28.53 3.33 32.01
CA SER A 310 27.47 4.19 31.44
C SER A 310 26.20 4.03 32.24
N TYR A 311 25.28 4.96 32.09
CA TYR A 311 23.93 4.83 32.63
C TYR A 311 22.87 5.12 31.57
N TRP A 312 21.74 4.43 31.69
CA TRP A 312 20.59 4.53 30.82
C TRP A 312 19.33 4.75 31.65
N GLU A 313 18.82 5.99 31.61
CA GLU A 313 17.54 6.34 32.22
C GLU A 313 16.45 5.99 31.25
N ILE A 314 15.71 4.92 31.50
CA ILE A 314 14.59 4.51 30.67
C ILE A 314 13.25 4.99 31.23
N GLY A 315 13.24 5.32 32.54
CA GLY A 315 12.02 5.71 33.23
C GLY A 315 10.90 4.71 32.97
N ASP A 316 9.81 5.20 32.40
CA ASP A 316 8.67 4.35 32.03
C ASP A 316 8.73 3.86 30.58
N GLU A 317 9.80 4.13 29.81
CA GLU A 317 9.80 3.97 28.35
C GLU A 317 11.04 3.24 27.81
N LEU A 318 10.83 2.01 27.33
CA LEU A 318 11.81 1.30 26.51
C LEU A 318 11.69 1.70 25.04
N PRO A 319 12.79 1.65 24.26
CA PRO A 319 12.70 1.67 22.80
C PRO A 319 11.69 0.65 22.33
N TYR A 320 10.88 1.05 21.34
CA TYR A 320 9.90 0.12 20.74
C TYR A 320 10.57 -1.10 20.12
N SER A 321 11.74 -0.91 19.52
CA SER A 321 12.49 -1.99 18.89
C SER A 321 13.28 -2.77 19.95
N SER A 322 12.98 -4.06 20.06
CA SER A 322 13.82 -4.99 20.87
C SER A 322 15.25 -5.09 20.35
N VAL A 323 15.49 -4.76 19.09
CA VAL A 323 16.83 -4.67 18.49
C VAL A 323 17.62 -3.57 19.17
N ASP A 324 17.04 -2.38 19.40
CA ASP A 324 17.70 -1.28 20.10
C ASP A 324 18.02 -1.64 21.55
N VAL A 325 17.08 -2.30 22.25
CA VAL A 325 17.31 -2.75 23.63
C VAL A 325 18.46 -3.76 23.68
N THR A 326 18.42 -4.77 22.82
CA THR A 326 19.47 -5.80 22.75
C THR A 326 20.83 -5.21 22.40
N ALA A 327 20.87 -4.29 21.44
CA ALA A 327 22.11 -3.62 21.03
C ALA A 327 22.68 -2.76 22.17
N ASN A 328 21.84 -2.03 22.90
CA ASN A 328 22.28 -1.22 24.03
C ASN A 328 22.88 -2.07 25.15
N LEU A 329 22.28 -3.22 25.44
CA LEU A 329 22.84 -4.15 26.42
C LEU A 329 24.18 -4.71 25.95
N ASN A 330 24.30 -5.09 24.68
CA ASN A 330 25.47 -5.75 24.10
C ASN A 330 26.70 -4.85 23.94
N TYR A 331 26.59 -3.55 24.18
CA TYR A 331 27.77 -2.67 24.29
C TYR A 331 28.58 -2.91 25.57
N TYR A 332 28.04 -3.64 26.56
CA TYR A 332 28.59 -3.77 27.88
C TYR A 332 28.78 -5.25 28.26
N ASN A 333 29.72 -5.49 29.16
CA ASN A 333 29.97 -6.84 29.72
C ASN A 333 29.09 -7.13 30.94
N THR A 334 28.62 -6.08 31.61
CA THR A 334 27.81 -6.22 32.83
C THR A 334 26.68 -5.22 32.80
N VAL A 335 25.48 -5.66 33.15
CA VAL A 335 24.29 -4.83 33.24
C VAL A 335 23.72 -4.86 34.65
N ILE A 336 23.56 -3.70 35.25
CA ILE A 336 22.88 -3.52 36.53
C ILE A 336 21.55 -2.87 36.24
N TRP A 337 20.47 -3.68 36.25
CA TRP A 337 19.11 -3.18 36.01
C TRP A 337 18.38 -3.08 37.34
N TYR A 338 17.96 -1.87 37.72
CA TYR A 338 17.12 -1.67 38.89
C TYR A 338 15.80 -1.01 38.51
N ALA A 339 14.71 -1.47 39.10
CA ALA A 339 13.36 -0.98 38.84
C ALA A 339 12.66 -0.65 40.15
N ALA A 340 11.74 0.32 40.13
CA ALA A 340 10.84 0.56 41.22
C ALA A 340 9.73 -0.47 41.21
N TYR A 341 9.52 -1.13 42.36
CA TYR A 341 8.33 -1.92 42.57
C TYR A 341 7.12 -1.01 42.74
N ASN A 342 6.31 -0.86 41.70
CA ASN A 342 5.06 -0.11 41.78
C ASN A 342 3.88 -1.06 41.87
N ASN A 343 3.10 -0.97 42.96
CA ASN A 343 1.93 -1.83 43.22
C ASN A 343 0.70 -1.47 42.36
N THR A 344 0.81 -0.57 41.43
CA THR A 344 -0.28 -0.23 40.51
C THR A 344 -0.24 -1.14 39.30
N ALA A 345 -1.38 -1.73 38.96
CA ALA A 345 -1.54 -2.62 37.80
C ALA A 345 -1.27 -1.98 36.43
N SER A 346 -0.91 -0.73 36.42
CA SER A 346 -0.48 0.07 35.27
C SER A 346 1.01 0.45 35.34
N ALA A 347 1.76 -0.10 36.32
CA ALA A 347 3.20 0.05 36.31
C ALA A 347 3.71 -0.50 34.99
N ASN A 348 4.40 0.30 34.26
CA ASN A 348 5.04 -0.06 33.03
C ASN A 348 5.94 -1.24 33.31
N ASP A 349 5.62 -2.33 32.64
CA ASP A 349 6.30 -3.59 32.76
C ASP A 349 7.54 -3.59 31.86
N THR A 350 8.36 -2.53 32.00
CA THR A 350 9.55 -2.28 31.20
C THR A 350 10.50 -3.45 31.29
N TYR A 351 10.66 -4.02 32.48
CA TYR A 351 11.49 -5.20 32.67
C TYR A 351 10.97 -6.43 31.89
N ASN A 352 9.68 -6.71 31.96
CA ASN A 352 9.09 -7.83 31.20
C ASN A 352 9.11 -7.56 29.68
N ARG A 353 8.96 -6.32 29.26
CA ARG A 353 9.13 -5.94 27.85
C ARG A 353 10.57 -6.13 27.37
N ALA A 354 11.55 -5.96 28.24
CA ALA A 354 12.97 -6.18 27.97
C ALA A 354 13.40 -7.65 28.14
N GLU A 355 12.55 -8.54 28.64
CA GLU A 355 12.91 -9.92 29.00
C GLU A 355 13.64 -10.65 27.86
N ALA A 356 13.13 -10.61 26.65
CA ALA A 356 13.76 -11.27 25.50
C ALA A 356 15.18 -10.75 25.22
N SER A 357 15.40 -9.45 25.38
CA SER A 357 16.70 -8.81 25.18
C SER A 357 17.67 -9.18 26.31
N LEU A 358 17.17 -9.23 27.55
CA LEU A 358 17.96 -9.66 28.72
C LEU A 358 18.35 -11.13 28.62
N VAL A 359 17.46 -12.00 28.18
CA VAL A 359 17.75 -13.42 27.91
C VAL A 359 18.82 -13.55 26.83
N SER A 360 18.67 -12.78 25.74
CA SER A 360 19.66 -12.77 24.65
C SER A 360 21.05 -12.34 25.15
N PHE A 361 21.12 -11.28 25.94
CA PHE A 361 22.34 -10.78 26.55
C PHE A 361 23.02 -11.86 27.41
N ASN A 362 22.27 -12.49 28.31
CA ASN A 362 22.82 -13.57 29.20
C ASN A 362 23.32 -14.79 28.41
N MET A 363 22.65 -15.16 27.31
CA MET A 363 23.05 -16.27 26.44
C MET A 363 24.28 -15.92 25.59
N GLY A 364 24.52 -14.67 25.30
CA GLY A 364 25.67 -14.16 24.55
C GLY A 364 26.96 -14.10 25.37
N GLY A 365 26.91 -14.38 26.67
CA GLY A 365 28.07 -14.43 27.57
C GLY A 365 28.40 -13.12 28.25
N GLY A 366 27.41 -12.20 28.32
CA GLY A 366 27.47 -11.01 29.18
C GLY A 366 27.17 -11.30 30.62
#